data_ec36d29f39f2a0baf2949bc85e2f3aae
#
_entry.id   ec36d29f39f2a0baf2949bc85e2f3aae
#
_cell.length_a   1.000
_cell.length_b   1.000
_cell.length_c   1.000
_cell.angle_alpha   90.00
_cell.angle_beta   90.00
_cell.angle_gamma   90.00
#
_symmetry.space_group_name_H-M   'P 1'
#
loop_
_entity.id
_entity.type
_entity.pdbx_description
1 polymer ?
#
loop_
_entity_poly.entity_id
_entity_poly.type
_entity_poly.pdbx_seq_one_letter_code
_entity_poly.pdbx_strand_id
1 'polypeptide(L)'
;MKASGEPSHLVITSSMVAIVPPPISVAYISSKYATLGIAMALRNELAESCVDISVLMPGMSATRIVDTTRDLRPVEVEVGKAAATSQAMQGVLAGGMSPDKIGARVVQAIEAGEYWIFTHPEWKAMAELVTQDMLSSFGSSADPAYKGDDIDGLIAANGGRMFGAKE
;
A
#
# COMPACT_ATOMS: atom_id res chain seq x y z
N MET A 1 13.96 15.97 -6.56
CA MET A 1 13.49 16.28 -5.20
C MET A 1 14.67 16.40 -4.23
N LYS A 2 15.42 15.35 -3.83
CA LYS A 2 16.58 15.49 -2.91
C LYS A 2 17.61 16.54 -3.39
N ALA A 3 17.97 16.54 -4.66
CA ALA A 3 19.00 17.44 -5.20
C ALA A 3 18.60 18.91 -5.26
N SER A 4 17.31 19.23 -5.21
CA SER A 4 16.87 20.64 -5.19
C SER A 4 17.00 21.29 -3.81
N GLY A 5 17.02 20.48 -2.74
CA GLY A 5 17.00 20.98 -1.35
C GLY A 5 15.66 21.59 -0.93
N GLU A 6 14.69 21.67 -1.84
CA GLU A 6 13.38 22.25 -1.57
C GLU A 6 12.45 21.25 -0.85
N PRO A 7 11.67 21.69 0.14
CA PRO A 7 10.64 20.86 0.76
C PRO A 7 9.72 20.25 -0.32
N SER A 8 9.58 18.95 -0.28
CA SER A 8 8.84 18.21 -1.30
C SER A 8 8.07 17.06 -0.67
N HIS A 9 6.96 16.63 -1.30
CA HIS A 9 6.17 15.51 -0.83
C HIS A 9 5.93 14.49 -1.94
N LEU A 10 6.23 13.23 -1.69
CA LEU A 10 6.01 12.11 -2.59
C LEU A 10 4.82 11.28 -2.12
N VAL A 11 3.76 11.21 -2.92
CA VAL A 11 2.63 10.31 -2.66
C VAL A 11 2.72 9.08 -3.56
N ILE A 12 2.80 7.91 -2.96
CA ILE A 12 2.83 6.63 -3.68
C ILE A 12 1.47 5.97 -3.56
N THR A 13 0.84 5.66 -4.69
CA THR A 13 -0.49 5.02 -4.71
C THR A 13 -0.36 3.50 -4.75
N SER A 14 -0.63 2.85 -3.60
CA SER A 14 -0.82 1.41 -3.51
C SER A 14 -2.32 1.05 -3.56
N SER A 15 -2.82 0.23 -2.66
CA SER A 15 -4.23 -0.15 -2.54
C SER A 15 -4.46 -0.91 -1.24
N MET A 16 -5.70 -0.95 -0.74
CA MET A 16 -6.10 -1.83 0.36
C MET A 16 -5.85 -3.31 0.06
N VAL A 17 -5.83 -3.74 -1.20
CA VAL A 17 -5.50 -5.13 -1.59
C VAL A 17 -4.05 -5.53 -1.27
N ALA A 18 -3.17 -4.57 -0.99
CA ALA A 18 -1.83 -4.84 -0.47
C ALA A 18 -1.81 -5.14 1.04
N ILE A 19 -2.93 -5.07 1.73
CA ILE A 19 -3.08 -5.48 3.14
C ILE A 19 -4.08 -6.62 3.22
N VAL A 20 -5.20 -6.51 2.48
CA VAL A 20 -6.31 -7.47 2.47
C VAL A 20 -6.44 -8.03 1.05
N PRO A 21 -5.68 -9.08 0.66
CA PRO A 21 -5.68 -9.61 -0.68
C PRO A 21 -6.95 -10.44 -0.95
N PRO A 22 -7.89 -9.97 -1.78
CA PRO A 22 -9.03 -10.77 -2.21
C PRO A 22 -8.60 -11.83 -3.23
N PRO A 23 -9.39 -12.89 -3.47
CA PRO A 23 -9.06 -13.95 -4.44
C PRO A 23 -9.27 -13.49 -5.90
N ILE A 24 -8.59 -12.41 -6.28
CA ILE A 24 -8.59 -11.83 -7.63
C ILE A 24 -7.18 -11.93 -8.24
N SER A 25 -6.90 -11.13 -9.24
CA SER A 25 -5.63 -11.13 -9.98
C SER A 25 -4.39 -11.08 -9.09
N VAL A 26 -3.63 -12.18 -9.02
CA VAL A 26 -2.35 -12.29 -8.31
C VAL A 26 -1.37 -11.21 -8.80
N ALA A 27 -1.29 -10.98 -10.11
CA ALA A 27 -0.38 -9.99 -10.70
C ALA A 27 -0.69 -8.57 -10.19
N TYR A 28 -1.95 -8.18 -10.11
CA TYR A 28 -2.35 -6.88 -9.56
C TYR A 28 -2.01 -6.77 -8.08
N ILE A 29 -2.37 -7.77 -7.29
CA ILE A 29 -2.07 -7.81 -5.85
C ILE A 29 -0.56 -7.70 -5.63
N SER A 30 0.25 -8.52 -6.32
CA SER A 30 1.72 -8.48 -6.23
C SER A 30 2.27 -7.10 -6.57
N SER A 31 1.76 -6.43 -7.61
CA SER A 31 2.19 -5.08 -7.96
C SER A 31 1.91 -4.06 -6.85
N LYS A 32 0.78 -4.20 -6.14
CA LYS A 32 0.40 -3.30 -5.06
C LYS A 32 1.16 -3.59 -3.76
N TYR A 33 1.48 -4.85 -3.48
CA TYR A 33 2.43 -5.20 -2.41
C TYR A 33 3.83 -4.64 -2.68
N ALA A 34 4.34 -4.78 -3.90
CA ALA A 34 5.63 -4.21 -4.29
C ALA A 34 5.63 -2.68 -4.11
N THR A 35 4.58 -2.01 -4.55
CA THR A 35 4.43 -0.55 -4.39
C THR A 35 4.39 -0.15 -2.92
N LEU A 36 3.70 -0.90 -2.06
CA LEU A 36 3.69 -0.67 -0.62
C LEU A 36 5.08 -0.87 -0.01
N GLY A 37 5.79 -1.95 -0.37
CA GLY A 37 7.15 -2.21 0.10
C GLY A 37 8.12 -1.08 -0.28
N ILE A 38 8.02 -0.57 -1.51
CA ILE A 38 8.81 0.60 -1.97
C ILE A 38 8.50 1.82 -1.10
N ALA A 39 7.22 2.11 -0.83
CA ALA A 39 6.84 3.26 0.00
C ALA A 39 7.40 3.14 1.42
N MET A 40 7.36 1.94 2.02
CA MET A 40 7.90 1.68 3.35
C MET A 40 9.43 1.83 3.40
N ALA A 41 10.13 1.33 2.39
CA ALA A 41 11.59 1.48 2.30
C ALA A 41 11.99 2.96 2.13
N LEU A 42 11.34 3.67 1.20
CA LEU A 42 11.61 5.09 0.96
C LEU A 42 11.30 5.96 2.18
N ARG A 43 10.32 5.61 3.02
CA ARG A 43 10.05 6.33 4.27
C ARG A 43 11.30 6.38 5.16
N ASN A 44 12.01 5.26 5.29
CA ASN A 44 13.23 5.19 6.07
C ASN A 44 14.40 5.92 5.38
N GLU A 45 14.58 5.71 4.07
CA GLU A 45 15.67 6.33 3.30
C GLU A 45 15.56 7.86 3.20
N LEU A 46 14.35 8.40 3.25
CA LEU A 46 14.08 9.82 3.11
C LEU A 46 13.96 10.57 4.45
N ALA A 47 14.01 9.85 5.57
CA ALA A 47 13.75 10.40 6.90
C ALA A 47 14.57 11.63 7.28
N GLU A 48 15.80 11.77 6.75
CA GLU A 48 16.69 12.93 6.98
C GLU A 48 16.77 13.86 5.76
N SER A 49 15.84 13.74 4.82
CA SER A 49 15.83 14.57 3.62
C SER A 49 14.73 15.63 3.67
N CYS A 50 14.76 16.55 2.71
CA CYS A 50 13.68 17.52 2.47
C CYS A 50 12.44 16.92 1.78
N VAL A 51 12.39 15.60 1.62
CA VAL A 51 11.31 14.93 0.92
C VAL A 51 10.47 14.12 1.91
N ASP A 52 9.27 14.57 2.16
CA ASP A 52 8.26 13.78 2.89
C ASP A 52 7.62 12.75 1.97
N ILE A 53 7.05 11.68 2.56
CA ILE A 53 6.42 10.61 1.81
C ILE A 53 5.10 10.20 2.45
N SER A 54 4.11 9.90 1.62
CA SER A 54 2.87 9.25 2.01
C SER A 54 2.55 8.07 1.11
N VAL A 55 1.85 7.09 1.63
CA VAL A 55 1.29 5.98 0.86
C VAL A 55 -0.24 6.05 0.87
N LEU A 56 -0.81 6.22 -0.32
CA LEU A 56 -2.25 6.20 -0.54
C LEU A 56 -2.73 4.76 -0.68
N MET A 57 -3.71 4.38 0.14
CA MET A 57 -4.27 3.04 0.24
C MET A 57 -5.78 3.07 -0.07
N PRO A 58 -6.18 3.25 -1.34
CA PRO A 58 -7.59 3.30 -1.67
C PRO A 58 -8.23 1.91 -1.62
N GLY A 59 -9.48 1.89 -1.19
CA GLY A 59 -10.41 0.76 -1.41
C GLY A 59 -11.12 0.88 -2.75
N MET A 60 -12.41 0.55 -2.80
CA MET A 60 -13.20 0.62 -4.02
C MET A 60 -13.40 2.07 -4.48
N SER A 61 -12.91 2.39 -5.67
CA SER A 61 -12.89 3.74 -6.22
C SER A 61 -13.56 3.77 -7.59
N ALA A 62 -14.43 4.74 -7.82
CA ALA A 62 -15.16 4.93 -9.07
C ALA A 62 -14.22 5.48 -10.18
N THR A 63 -13.30 4.66 -10.63
CA THR A 63 -12.29 5.01 -11.63
C THR A 63 -12.45 4.21 -12.92
N ARG A 64 -11.77 4.62 -13.98
CA ARG A 64 -11.73 3.92 -15.27
C ARG A 64 -10.67 2.82 -15.33
N ILE A 65 -10.23 2.27 -14.19
CA ILE A 65 -9.14 1.28 -14.15
C ILE A 65 -9.45 0.03 -14.99
N VAL A 66 -10.70 -0.41 -15.03
CA VAL A 66 -11.12 -1.56 -15.86
C VAL A 66 -11.05 -1.23 -17.34
N ASP A 67 -11.54 -0.05 -17.73
CA ASP A 67 -11.46 0.43 -19.12
C ASP A 67 -10.00 0.58 -19.57
N THR A 68 -9.18 1.24 -18.75
CA THR A 68 -7.76 1.42 -19.02
C THR A 68 -7.04 0.08 -19.17
N THR A 69 -7.35 -0.89 -18.32
CA THR A 69 -6.77 -2.24 -18.40
C THR A 69 -7.17 -2.94 -19.70
N ARG A 70 -8.43 -2.78 -20.14
CA ARG A 70 -8.90 -3.31 -21.40
C ARG A 70 -8.21 -2.64 -22.60
N ASP A 71 -8.19 -1.31 -22.60
CA ASP A 71 -7.72 -0.49 -23.73
C ASP A 71 -6.20 -0.58 -23.95
N LEU A 72 -5.44 -0.81 -22.88
CA LEU A 72 -3.97 -0.97 -22.91
C LEU A 72 -3.51 -2.44 -23.01
N ARG A 73 -4.43 -3.41 -23.09
CA ARG A 73 -4.07 -4.82 -23.22
C ARG A 73 -3.46 -5.08 -24.60
N PRO A 74 -2.31 -5.79 -24.69
CA PRO A 74 -1.78 -6.26 -25.95
C PRO A 74 -2.82 -7.14 -26.70
N VAL A 75 -2.94 -6.94 -28.00
CA VAL A 75 -3.94 -7.63 -28.86
C VAL A 75 -3.79 -9.16 -28.82
N GLU A 76 -2.58 -9.64 -28.56
CA GLU A 76 -2.22 -11.07 -28.55
C GLU A 76 -2.67 -11.81 -27.28
N VAL A 77 -3.16 -11.09 -26.26
CA VAL A 77 -3.59 -11.71 -24.99
C VAL A 77 -5.06 -12.10 -25.09
N GLU A 78 -5.32 -13.41 -25.13
CA GLU A 78 -6.69 -13.95 -25.08
C GLU A 78 -7.43 -13.50 -23.82
N VAL A 79 -8.68 -13.06 -24.01
CA VAL A 79 -9.47 -12.44 -22.96
C VAL A 79 -10.16 -13.49 -22.06
N GLY A 80 -10.42 -14.69 -22.57
CA GLY A 80 -10.99 -15.82 -21.82
C GLY A 80 -12.01 -15.43 -20.73
N LYS A 81 -11.96 -16.10 -19.59
CA LYS A 81 -12.81 -15.80 -18.41
C LYS A 81 -12.55 -14.41 -17.79
N ALA A 82 -11.45 -13.77 -18.11
CA ALA A 82 -11.08 -12.44 -17.58
C ALA A 82 -12.05 -11.35 -18.03
N ALA A 83 -12.75 -11.49 -19.15
CA ALA A 83 -13.73 -10.50 -19.61
C ALA A 83 -14.96 -10.42 -18.68
N ALA A 84 -15.52 -11.56 -18.30
CA ALA A 84 -16.67 -11.61 -17.40
C ALA A 84 -16.32 -11.05 -16.00
N THR A 85 -15.13 -11.38 -15.49
CA THR A 85 -14.61 -10.86 -14.22
C THR A 85 -14.41 -9.34 -14.29
N SER A 86 -13.90 -8.82 -15.41
CA SER A 86 -13.71 -7.39 -15.62
C SER A 86 -15.04 -6.62 -15.64
N GLN A 87 -16.07 -7.17 -16.27
CA GLN A 87 -17.39 -6.55 -16.32
C GLN A 87 -18.08 -6.52 -14.95
N ALA A 88 -17.99 -7.62 -14.19
CA ALA A 88 -18.50 -7.68 -12.82
C ALA A 88 -17.76 -6.66 -11.92
N MET A 89 -16.46 -6.54 -12.05
CA MET A 89 -15.64 -5.58 -11.31
C MET A 89 -16.00 -4.14 -11.66
N GLN A 90 -16.29 -3.84 -12.92
CA GLN A 90 -16.71 -2.50 -13.35
C GLN A 90 -18.00 -2.06 -12.64
N GLY A 91 -18.97 -2.97 -12.50
CA GLY A 91 -20.20 -2.68 -11.74
C GLY A 91 -19.93 -2.39 -10.26
N VAL A 92 -19.04 -3.14 -9.64
CA VAL A 92 -18.63 -2.91 -8.23
C VAL A 92 -17.92 -1.58 -8.07
N LEU A 93 -17.00 -1.25 -8.97
CA LEU A 93 -16.23 0.00 -8.90
C LEU A 93 -17.07 1.24 -9.18
N ALA A 94 -18.12 1.13 -9.98
CA ALA A 94 -19.04 2.25 -10.24
C ALA A 94 -19.71 2.78 -8.97
N GLY A 95 -19.92 1.94 -7.96
CA GLY A 95 -20.43 2.33 -6.63
C GLY A 95 -19.36 2.80 -5.64
N GLY A 96 -18.09 2.82 -6.05
CA GLY A 96 -16.97 3.19 -5.19
C GLY A 96 -16.89 4.69 -4.89
N MET A 97 -15.92 5.06 -4.05
CA MET A 97 -15.66 6.46 -3.70
C MET A 97 -15.20 7.25 -4.94
N SER A 98 -15.70 8.47 -5.09
CA SER A 98 -15.31 9.32 -6.23
C SER A 98 -13.82 9.70 -6.15
N PRO A 99 -13.11 9.76 -7.28
CA PRO A 99 -11.71 10.21 -7.32
C PRO A 99 -11.47 11.59 -6.70
N ASP A 100 -12.42 12.51 -6.82
CA ASP A 100 -12.30 13.86 -6.25
C ASP A 100 -12.27 13.83 -4.72
N LYS A 101 -13.07 12.96 -4.08
CA LYS A 101 -13.04 12.77 -2.63
C LYS A 101 -11.73 12.15 -2.18
N ILE A 102 -11.20 11.22 -2.95
CA ILE A 102 -9.88 10.63 -2.69
C ILE A 102 -8.79 11.70 -2.81
N GLY A 103 -8.84 12.52 -3.86
CA GLY A 103 -7.90 13.63 -4.06
C GLY A 103 -7.94 14.64 -2.93
N ALA A 104 -9.14 15.05 -2.48
CA ALA A 104 -9.30 15.94 -1.33
C ALA A 104 -8.68 15.35 -0.05
N ARG A 105 -8.88 14.04 0.20
CA ARG A 105 -8.28 13.34 1.34
C ARG A 105 -6.74 13.30 1.26
N VAL A 106 -6.19 13.14 0.06
CA VAL A 106 -4.74 13.19 -0.15
C VAL A 106 -4.18 14.56 0.22
N VAL A 107 -4.80 15.65 -0.22
CA VAL A 107 -4.36 17.02 0.14
C VAL A 107 -4.37 17.20 1.66
N GLN A 108 -5.46 16.86 2.33
CA GLN A 108 -5.56 16.93 3.79
C GLN A 108 -4.44 16.12 4.49
N ALA A 109 -4.13 14.93 3.98
CA ALA A 109 -3.10 14.08 4.55
C ALA A 109 -1.69 14.68 4.37
N ILE A 110 -1.40 15.28 3.22
CA ILE A 110 -0.14 15.99 2.96
C ILE A 110 0.02 17.16 3.95
N GLU A 111 -1.02 17.98 4.09
CA GLU A 111 -1.03 19.12 5.02
C GLU A 111 -0.85 18.69 6.48
N ALA A 112 -1.40 17.52 6.85
CA ALA A 112 -1.28 16.95 8.19
C ALA A 112 0.01 16.12 8.41
N GLY A 113 0.84 15.93 7.39
CA GLY A 113 2.06 15.12 7.47
C GLY A 113 1.79 13.62 7.68
N GLU A 114 0.63 13.11 7.25
CA GLU A 114 0.27 11.72 7.43
C GLU A 114 1.03 10.81 6.46
N TYR A 115 1.62 9.72 6.97
CA TYR A 115 2.24 8.69 6.13
C TYR A 115 1.22 7.76 5.49
N TRP A 116 0.28 7.22 6.29
CA TRP A 116 -0.77 6.32 5.81
C TRP A 116 -2.01 7.09 5.41
N ILE A 117 -2.36 7.08 4.13
CA ILE A 117 -3.58 7.74 3.64
C ILE A 117 -4.63 6.68 3.34
N PHE A 118 -5.42 6.33 4.35
CA PHE A 118 -6.58 5.46 4.19
C PHE A 118 -7.80 6.29 3.80
N THR A 119 -8.50 5.85 2.76
CA THR A 119 -9.70 6.52 2.27
C THR A 119 -10.97 5.75 2.62
N HIS A 120 -10.86 4.51 3.07
CA HIS A 120 -11.96 3.56 3.31
C HIS A 120 -11.81 2.95 4.70
N PRO A 121 -12.23 3.67 5.77
CA PRO A 121 -12.04 3.23 7.16
C PRO A 121 -12.76 1.90 7.50
N GLU A 122 -13.79 1.52 6.74
CA GLU A 122 -14.50 0.26 6.90
C GLU A 122 -13.63 -0.99 6.64
N TRP A 123 -12.51 -0.85 5.95
CA TRP A 123 -11.57 -1.94 5.71
C TRP A 123 -10.71 -2.29 6.95
N LYS A 124 -10.76 -1.45 7.98
CA LYS A 124 -9.95 -1.64 9.19
C LYS A 124 -10.13 -3.02 9.82
N ALA A 125 -11.37 -3.47 9.98
CA ALA A 125 -11.65 -4.76 10.59
C ALA A 125 -11.02 -5.95 9.82
N MET A 126 -11.04 -5.91 8.48
CA MET A 126 -10.39 -6.94 7.66
C MET A 126 -8.86 -6.87 7.76
N ALA A 127 -8.30 -5.68 7.79
CA ALA A 127 -6.86 -5.50 7.97
C ALA A 127 -6.39 -6.02 9.35
N GLU A 128 -7.17 -5.81 10.39
CA GLU A 128 -6.93 -6.36 11.72
C GLU A 128 -6.92 -7.89 11.71
N LEU A 129 -7.90 -8.53 11.04
CA LEU A 129 -7.96 -9.99 10.93
C LEU A 129 -6.73 -10.57 10.22
N VAL A 130 -6.33 -10.00 9.08
CA VAL A 130 -5.13 -10.45 8.34
C VAL A 130 -3.87 -10.26 9.18
N THR A 131 -3.76 -9.14 9.88
CA THR A 131 -2.61 -8.86 10.74
C THR A 131 -2.55 -9.82 11.93
N GLN A 132 -3.68 -10.11 12.56
CA GLN A 132 -3.77 -11.05 13.68
C GLN A 132 -3.43 -12.48 13.25
N ASP A 133 -3.92 -12.93 12.09
CA ASP A 133 -3.58 -14.24 11.53
C ASP A 133 -2.07 -14.38 11.33
N MET A 134 -1.44 -13.39 10.71
CA MET A 134 0.00 -13.32 10.54
C MET A 134 0.74 -13.34 11.89
N LEU A 135 0.35 -12.49 12.84
CA LEU A 135 1.00 -12.41 14.15
C LEU A 135 0.83 -13.69 14.97
N SER A 136 -0.33 -14.34 14.88
CA SER A 136 -0.59 -15.60 15.57
C SER A 136 0.27 -16.76 15.07
N SER A 137 0.84 -16.62 13.86
CA SER A 137 1.72 -17.62 13.25
C SER A 137 3.16 -17.55 13.74
N PHE A 138 3.55 -16.51 14.49
CA PHE A 138 4.84 -16.44 15.14
C PHE A 138 4.85 -17.40 16.33
N GLY A 139 5.62 -18.48 16.18
CA GLY A 139 5.80 -19.51 17.20
C GLY A 139 7.15 -19.41 17.90
N SER A 140 7.53 -20.48 18.61
CA SER A 140 8.87 -20.63 19.14
C SER A 140 9.88 -20.90 18.03
N SER A 141 11.16 -20.57 18.27
CA SER A 141 12.26 -20.85 17.34
C SER A 141 12.28 -22.34 16.94
N ALA A 142 12.55 -22.61 15.67
CA ALA A 142 12.77 -23.96 15.16
C ALA A 142 14.05 -24.61 15.73
N ASP A 143 15.01 -23.81 16.17
CA ASP A 143 16.23 -24.24 16.85
C ASP A 143 16.27 -23.68 18.28
N PRO A 144 16.10 -24.52 19.33
CA PRO A 144 16.18 -24.08 20.71
C PRO A 144 17.53 -23.49 21.14
N ALA A 145 18.60 -23.77 20.40
CA ALA A 145 19.93 -23.22 20.65
C ALA A 145 20.13 -21.83 20.04
N TYR A 146 19.27 -21.44 19.08
CA TYR A 146 19.31 -20.12 18.47
C TYR A 146 18.75 -19.05 19.41
N LYS A 147 19.57 -18.05 19.72
CA LYS A 147 19.24 -17.00 20.69
C LYS A 147 18.40 -15.86 20.11
N GLY A 148 18.07 -15.92 18.83
CA GLY A 148 17.37 -14.86 18.12
C GLY A 148 18.29 -13.77 17.55
N ASP A 149 17.74 -12.93 16.69
CA ASP A 149 18.41 -11.73 16.20
C ASP A 149 18.38 -10.63 17.26
N ASP A 150 19.39 -9.78 17.29
CA ASP A 150 19.41 -8.57 18.11
C ASP A 150 18.49 -7.50 17.50
N ILE A 151 17.20 -7.62 17.74
CA ILE A 151 16.19 -6.71 17.19
C ILE A 151 16.39 -5.29 17.72
N ASP A 152 16.72 -5.13 19.01
CA ASP A 152 16.94 -3.81 19.59
C ASP A 152 18.18 -3.14 18.98
N GLY A 153 19.25 -3.91 18.75
CA GLY A 153 20.43 -3.42 18.04
C GLY A 153 20.13 -3.05 16.58
N LEU A 154 19.29 -3.83 15.88
CA LEU A 154 18.84 -3.50 14.52
C LEU A 154 18.02 -2.21 14.49
N ILE A 155 17.10 -2.03 15.44
CA ILE A 155 16.31 -0.80 15.56
C ILE A 155 17.21 0.39 15.84
N ALA A 156 18.15 0.26 16.78
CA ALA A 156 19.09 1.33 17.15
C ALA A 156 20.01 1.71 15.98
N ALA A 157 20.53 0.71 15.23
CA ALA A 157 21.37 0.93 14.05
C ALA A 157 20.66 1.70 12.92
N ASN A 158 19.33 1.60 12.86
CA ASN A 158 18.49 2.36 11.93
C ASN A 158 17.95 3.67 12.54
N GLY A 159 18.59 4.17 13.61
CA GLY A 159 18.22 5.44 14.25
C GLY A 159 16.85 5.43 14.93
N GLY A 160 16.38 4.27 15.40
CA GLY A 160 15.04 4.11 15.98
C GLY A 160 13.89 4.22 14.97
N ARG A 161 14.19 4.32 13.69
CA ARG A 161 13.26 4.71 12.62
C ARG A 161 12.62 3.56 11.85
N MET A 162 12.86 2.32 12.23
CA MET A 162 12.13 1.18 11.67
C MET A 162 10.64 1.35 11.98
N PHE A 163 9.87 1.86 11.10
CA PHE A 163 8.42 2.15 11.20
C PHE A 163 8.04 3.65 11.32
N GLY A 164 9.02 4.56 11.11
CA GLY A 164 8.71 5.98 10.86
C GLY A 164 8.10 6.73 12.03
N ALA A 165 8.45 6.38 13.27
CA ALA A 165 8.20 7.27 14.38
C ALA A 165 9.05 8.52 14.19
N LYS A 166 8.44 9.64 13.79
CA LYS A 166 8.97 10.96 14.10
C LYS A 166 8.64 11.19 15.58
N GLU A 167 9.67 11.36 16.42
CA GLU A 167 9.48 11.96 17.73
C GLU A 167 8.90 13.36 17.60
#